data_60388f25f1b0cf926acd2bc309161117
#
_entry.id   60388f25f1b0cf926acd2bc309161117
#
_cell.length_a   1.000
_cell.length_b   1.000
_cell.length_c   1.000
_cell.angle_alpha   90.00
_cell.angle_beta   90.00
_cell.angle_gamma   90.00
#
_symmetry.space_group_name_H-M   'P 1'
#
loop_
_entity.id
_entity.type
_entity.pdbx_description
1 polymer ?
#
loop_
_entity_poly.entity_id
_entity_poly.type
_entity_poly.pdbx_seq_one_letter_code
_entity_poly.pdbx_strand_id
1 'polypeptide(L)'
;MTKSVITEALRPIELHQVDRLALSQKLEDALDRVTRKLDKNIVAFGDKFPGEACENGIWPRTENVEWTTSFWPGQLWLAWEMTGKARYREAAERYLPSFARRIEQRIDTATHDLGFLYSLSCISAWRLTGNEAARQSALLAAERLMERFNPTAKIIQAWGDLNDPEQQGRMIIDCNMNLPLLYWASEQTGDPRYAQAATAHAGQAANYIVREDASTYHTYYMDVQTGEPRFGNTHQGYSDTSCWSRGQAWGIYGFLLSYQHTGDKQMVELSRSLAHYFLNRLPEDDVCHWDLALLGTDAVRDSSAAAIAACGLLELVKALPTLDANRAYYEEMALRIALSLTDNYLAHDDDPTEGLLQHSVYHMGSGKGVDQCCSWGDYFYLELLARLRQIWYPYW
;
A
#
# COMPACT_ATOMS: atom_id res chain seq x y z
N MET A 1 12.07 -22.55 -10.96
CA MET A 1 11.77 -23.09 -9.61
C MET A 1 11.70 -21.89 -8.67
N THR A 2 10.60 -21.73 -7.97
CA THR A 2 10.47 -20.67 -6.95
C THR A 2 11.46 -20.95 -5.84
N LYS A 3 12.15 -19.93 -5.36
CA LYS A 3 13.09 -19.99 -4.23
C LYS A 3 12.36 -20.54 -3.00
N SER A 4 13.00 -21.42 -2.25
CA SER A 4 12.48 -21.88 -0.96
C SER A 4 12.58 -20.74 0.06
N VAL A 5 11.47 -20.38 0.67
CA VAL A 5 11.38 -19.38 1.74
C VAL A 5 11.05 -20.10 3.04
N ILE A 6 11.78 -19.78 4.11
CA ILE A 6 11.58 -20.36 5.44
C ILE A 6 10.46 -19.58 6.14
N THR A 7 9.38 -20.26 6.49
CA THR A 7 8.31 -19.66 7.28
C THR A 7 8.61 -19.85 8.77
N GLU A 8 8.80 -18.76 9.50
CA GLU A 8 8.99 -18.80 10.96
C GLU A 8 7.74 -19.32 11.66
N ALA A 9 7.90 -19.96 12.82
CA ALA A 9 6.77 -20.24 13.70
C ALA A 9 6.25 -18.89 14.28
N LEU A 10 4.94 -18.74 14.37
CA LEU A 10 4.33 -17.57 15.00
C LEU A 10 4.59 -17.55 16.52
N ARG A 11 4.87 -16.37 17.06
CA ARG A 11 4.89 -16.18 18.52
C ARG A 11 3.52 -16.54 19.11
N PRO A 12 3.45 -17.18 20.28
CA PRO A 12 2.16 -17.44 20.94
C PRO A 12 1.45 -16.12 21.29
N ILE A 13 0.15 -16.06 21.04
CA ILE A 13 -0.73 -15.02 21.53
C ILE A 13 -1.96 -15.65 22.18
N GLU A 14 -2.56 -14.94 23.11
CA GLU A 14 -3.90 -15.28 23.57
C GLU A 14 -4.92 -14.78 22.54
N LEU A 15 -5.75 -15.69 22.03
CA LEU A 15 -6.87 -15.33 21.18
C LEU A 15 -8.00 -14.82 22.08
N HIS A 16 -8.30 -13.53 21.99
CA HIS A 16 -9.38 -12.93 22.76
C HIS A 16 -10.72 -13.13 22.06
N GLN A 17 -11.75 -13.33 22.86
CA GLN A 17 -13.11 -13.16 22.33
C GLN A 17 -13.36 -11.66 22.17
N VAL A 18 -13.29 -11.17 20.95
CA VAL A 18 -13.57 -9.78 20.66
C VAL A 18 -15.03 -9.50 20.97
N ASP A 19 -15.28 -8.56 21.88
CA ASP A 19 -16.62 -7.99 22.04
C ASP A 19 -16.97 -7.22 20.77
N ARG A 20 -17.77 -7.86 19.90
CA ARG A 20 -18.14 -7.30 18.59
C ARG A 20 -18.94 -6.01 18.71
N LEU A 21 -19.70 -5.82 19.79
CA LEU A 21 -20.46 -4.59 20.00
C LEU A 21 -19.54 -3.44 20.38
N ALA A 22 -18.62 -3.66 21.31
CA ALA A 22 -17.61 -2.68 21.70
C ALA A 22 -16.69 -2.32 20.53
N LEU A 23 -16.27 -3.31 19.74
CA LEU A 23 -15.49 -3.08 18.52
C LEU A 23 -16.27 -2.22 17.52
N SER A 24 -17.53 -2.58 17.23
CA SER A 24 -18.38 -1.84 16.29
C SER A 24 -18.53 -0.39 16.71
N GLN A 25 -18.79 -0.12 17.99
CA GLN A 25 -18.91 1.24 18.51
C GLN A 25 -17.58 2.02 18.35
N LYS A 26 -16.47 1.39 18.67
CA LYS A 26 -15.14 2.02 18.52
C LYS A 26 -14.83 2.37 17.06
N LEU A 27 -15.18 1.50 16.11
CA LEU A 27 -15.00 1.76 14.68
C LEU A 27 -15.92 2.88 14.16
N GLU A 28 -17.16 3.00 14.71
CA GLU A 28 -18.03 4.13 14.40
C GLU A 28 -17.46 5.46 14.94
N ASP A 29 -17.01 5.49 16.18
CA ASP A 29 -16.40 6.67 16.79
C ASP A 29 -15.12 7.09 16.03
N ALA A 30 -14.32 6.13 15.58
CA ALA A 30 -13.15 6.38 14.73
C ALA A 30 -13.55 6.99 13.38
N LEU A 31 -14.59 6.45 12.71
CA LEU A 31 -15.09 6.99 11.45
C LEU A 31 -15.60 8.42 11.61
N ASP A 32 -16.30 8.71 12.71
CA ASP A 32 -16.76 10.06 12.99
C ASP A 32 -15.61 11.05 13.17
N ARG A 33 -14.53 10.66 13.87
CA ARG A 33 -13.30 11.46 13.97
C ARG A 33 -12.66 11.70 12.61
N VAL A 34 -12.48 10.64 11.83
CA VAL A 34 -11.93 10.71 10.48
C VAL A 34 -12.75 11.64 9.59
N THR A 35 -14.06 11.47 9.54
CA THR A 35 -14.93 12.26 8.67
C THR A 35 -14.93 13.75 9.04
N ARG A 36 -14.87 14.11 10.33
CA ARG A 36 -14.72 15.50 10.74
C ARG A 36 -13.42 16.13 10.25
N LYS A 37 -12.32 15.37 10.27
CA LYS A 37 -11.02 15.83 9.74
C LYS A 37 -11.04 15.94 8.21
N LEU A 38 -11.62 14.95 7.50
CA LEU A 38 -11.78 15.02 6.05
C LEU A 38 -12.62 16.21 5.61
N ASP A 39 -13.69 16.54 6.33
CA ASP A 39 -14.54 17.72 6.04
C ASP A 39 -13.74 19.03 6.10
N LYS A 40 -12.87 19.18 7.09
CA LYS A 40 -11.95 20.33 7.20
C LYS A 40 -10.95 20.34 6.03
N ASN A 41 -10.39 19.18 5.70
CA ASN A 41 -9.36 19.02 4.67
C ASN A 41 -9.92 19.25 3.25
N ILE A 42 -11.17 18.87 2.96
CA ILE A 42 -11.83 19.19 1.68
C ILE A 42 -11.85 20.70 1.43
N VAL A 43 -12.10 21.49 2.47
CA VAL A 43 -12.09 22.97 2.37
C VAL A 43 -10.66 23.50 2.29
N ALA A 44 -9.76 22.97 3.11
CA ALA A 44 -8.38 23.45 3.21
C ALA A 44 -7.54 23.15 1.95
N PHE A 45 -7.79 22.02 1.28
CA PHE A 45 -7.04 21.63 0.08
C PHE A 45 -7.61 22.27 -1.20
N GLY A 46 -8.94 22.45 -1.26
CA GLY A 46 -9.58 22.99 -2.47
C GLY A 46 -9.35 22.08 -3.66
N ASP A 47 -8.52 22.53 -4.61
CA ASP A 47 -8.09 21.79 -5.82
C ASP A 47 -6.65 21.24 -5.73
N LYS A 48 -5.96 21.51 -4.61
CA LYS A 48 -4.61 21.01 -4.34
C LYS A 48 -4.64 19.65 -3.68
N PHE A 49 -3.49 18.99 -3.67
CA PHE A 49 -3.28 17.72 -3.00
C PHE A 49 -2.46 17.91 -1.72
N PRO A 50 -2.65 17.06 -0.70
CA PRO A 50 -1.67 16.98 0.37
C PRO A 50 -0.36 16.42 -0.19
N GLY A 51 0.77 16.89 0.35
CA GLY A 51 2.08 16.31 0.09
C GLY A 51 2.19 14.89 0.65
N GLU A 52 3.35 14.28 0.52
CA GLU A 52 3.57 12.88 0.93
C GLU A 52 3.47 12.70 2.45
N ALA A 53 3.96 13.68 3.20
CA ALA A 53 3.91 13.68 4.66
C ALA A 53 3.62 15.08 5.20
N CYS A 54 3.06 15.14 6.42
CA CYS A 54 2.93 16.40 7.14
C CYS A 54 4.29 16.98 7.52
N GLU A 55 4.33 18.30 7.61
CA GLU A 55 5.41 19.07 8.23
C GLU A 55 4.85 19.75 9.49
N ASN A 56 5.30 19.31 10.65
CA ASN A 56 4.76 19.77 11.94
C ASN A 56 3.21 19.67 12.03
N GLY A 57 2.66 18.57 11.54
CA GLY A 57 1.22 18.29 11.55
C GLY A 57 0.42 18.94 10.42
N ILE A 58 1.02 19.76 9.56
CA ILE A 58 0.34 20.45 8.46
C ILE A 58 0.75 19.82 7.13
N TRP A 59 -0.22 19.56 6.26
CA TRP A 59 0.07 19.08 4.92
C TRP A 59 0.65 20.17 4.04
N PRO A 60 1.81 20.00 3.42
CA PRO A 60 2.19 20.80 2.26
C PRO A 60 1.11 20.67 1.16
N ARG A 61 0.80 21.77 0.47
CA ARG A 61 -0.14 21.77 -0.65
C ARG A 61 0.64 21.64 -1.96
N THR A 62 0.30 20.64 -2.75
CA THR A 62 1.01 20.36 -4.01
C THR A 62 0.06 20.25 -5.21
N GLU A 63 0.62 20.33 -6.39
CA GLU A 63 -0.04 19.92 -7.64
C GLU A 63 -0.13 18.39 -7.72
N ASN A 64 -0.75 17.87 -8.78
CA ASN A 64 -0.78 16.43 -9.02
C ASN A 64 0.58 15.95 -9.56
N VAL A 65 1.56 15.88 -8.68
CA VAL A 65 2.92 15.37 -8.91
C VAL A 65 3.28 14.41 -7.80
N GLU A 66 4.42 13.73 -7.89
CA GLU A 66 4.85 12.69 -6.96
C GLU A 66 3.92 11.47 -6.95
N TRP A 67 4.22 10.47 -6.15
CA TRP A 67 3.54 9.18 -6.18
C TRP A 67 2.29 9.07 -5.29
N THR A 68 2.04 10.05 -4.44
CA THR A 68 1.09 9.92 -3.32
C THR A 68 -0.25 10.62 -3.55
N THR A 69 -0.40 11.40 -4.61
CA THR A 69 -1.56 12.29 -4.75
C THR A 69 -2.91 11.58 -4.83
N SER A 70 -2.94 10.32 -5.27
CA SER A 70 -4.17 9.53 -5.35
C SER A 70 -4.71 9.05 -4.00
N PHE A 71 -3.89 9.00 -2.97
CA PHE A 71 -4.35 8.60 -1.63
C PHE A 71 -5.41 9.57 -1.10
N TRP A 72 -5.36 10.83 -1.48
CA TRP A 72 -6.38 11.80 -1.09
C TRP A 72 -7.76 11.51 -1.73
N PRO A 73 -7.96 11.46 -3.04
CA PRO A 73 -9.24 11.03 -3.60
C PRO A 73 -9.61 9.61 -3.18
N GLY A 74 -8.65 8.71 -2.96
CA GLY A 74 -8.89 7.38 -2.40
C GLY A 74 -9.57 7.43 -1.03
N GLN A 75 -9.11 8.29 -0.11
CA GLN A 75 -9.75 8.52 1.18
C GLN A 75 -11.20 9.03 1.02
N LEU A 76 -11.43 9.90 0.06
CA LEU A 76 -12.78 10.46 -0.19
C LEU A 76 -13.73 9.40 -0.76
N TRP A 77 -13.26 8.50 -1.63
CA TRP A 77 -14.05 7.37 -2.12
C TRP A 77 -14.44 6.44 -0.97
N LEU A 78 -13.50 6.07 -0.10
CA LEU A 78 -13.76 5.25 1.08
C LEU A 78 -14.76 5.92 2.03
N ALA A 79 -14.61 7.21 2.28
CA ALA A 79 -15.55 7.96 3.12
C ALA A 79 -16.95 8.00 2.53
N TRP A 80 -17.07 8.11 1.20
CA TRP A 80 -18.37 8.01 0.54
C TRP A 80 -19.01 6.63 0.70
N GLU A 81 -18.26 5.55 0.43
CA GLU A 81 -18.77 4.18 0.60
C GLU A 81 -19.22 3.89 2.04
N MET A 82 -18.45 4.34 3.04
CA MET A 82 -18.77 4.10 4.45
C MET A 82 -19.91 4.96 4.99
N THR A 83 -20.16 6.15 4.40
CA THR A 83 -21.12 7.11 4.98
C THR A 83 -22.31 7.43 4.07
N GLY A 84 -22.22 7.15 2.77
CA GLY A 84 -23.22 7.54 1.77
C GLY A 84 -23.31 9.06 1.52
N LYS A 85 -22.48 9.90 2.15
CA LYS A 85 -22.56 11.36 2.06
C LYS A 85 -22.01 11.86 0.73
N ALA A 86 -22.87 12.42 -0.13
CA ALA A 86 -22.55 12.84 -1.51
C ALA A 86 -21.33 13.79 -1.61
N ARG A 87 -21.11 14.62 -0.60
CA ARG A 87 -19.97 15.58 -0.57
C ARG A 87 -18.60 14.94 -0.75
N TYR A 88 -18.41 13.69 -0.28
CA TYR A 88 -17.13 12.98 -0.46
C TYR A 88 -16.94 12.53 -1.90
N ARG A 89 -17.98 11.99 -2.53
CA ARG A 89 -17.98 11.68 -3.95
C ARG A 89 -17.69 12.94 -4.80
N GLU A 90 -18.46 14.00 -4.57
CA GLU A 90 -18.30 15.27 -5.29
C GLU A 90 -16.90 15.86 -5.13
N ALA A 91 -16.31 15.72 -3.93
CA ALA A 91 -14.93 16.14 -3.68
C ALA A 91 -13.93 15.27 -4.44
N ALA A 92 -14.08 13.93 -4.45
CA ALA A 92 -13.20 13.01 -5.17
C ALA A 92 -13.26 13.23 -6.69
N GLU A 93 -14.45 13.42 -7.25
CA GLU A 93 -14.67 13.65 -8.69
C GLU A 93 -13.98 14.93 -9.19
N ARG A 94 -13.82 15.96 -8.34
CA ARG A 94 -13.11 17.22 -8.71
C ARG A 94 -11.66 17.00 -9.10
N TYR A 95 -11.01 15.95 -8.60
CA TYR A 95 -9.61 15.66 -8.90
C TYR A 95 -9.40 14.88 -10.20
N LEU A 96 -10.43 14.21 -10.75
CA LEU A 96 -10.30 13.36 -11.93
C LEU A 96 -9.72 14.09 -13.16
N PRO A 97 -10.11 15.33 -13.49
CA PRO A 97 -9.51 16.06 -14.62
C PRO A 97 -7.99 16.28 -14.46
N SER A 98 -7.51 16.40 -13.22
CA SER A 98 -6.08 16.54 -12.94
C SER A 98 -5.31 15.26 -13.25
N PHE A 99 -5.87 14.08 -12.94
CA PHE A 99 -5.27 12.77 -13.30
C PHE A 99 -5.31 12.54 -14.81
N ALA A 100 -6.41 12.88 -15.49
CA ALA A 100 -6.48 12.81 -16.95
C ALA A 100 -5.38 13.67 -17.61
N ARG A 101 -5.26 14.93 -17.22
CA ARG A 101 -4.21 15.83 -17.71
C ARG A 101 -2.81 15.29 -17.43
N ARG A 102 -2.57 14.75 -16.20
CA ARG A 102 -1.27 14.20 -15.79
C ARG A 102 -0.80 13.09 -16.73
N ILE A 103 -1.68 12.14 -17.05
CA ILE A 103 -1.28 11.01 -17.89
C ILE A 103 -1.21 11.37 -19.36
N GLU A 104 -2.10 12.21 -19.87
CA GLU A 104 -2.12 12.67 -21.26
C GLU A 104 -0.87 13.51 -21.58
N GLN A 105 -0.49 14.41 -20.68
CA GLN A 105 0.66 15.29 -20.85
C GLN A 105 1.97 14.71 -20.31
N ARG A 106 1.97 13.49 -19.80
CA ARG A 106 3.14 12.80 -19.22
C ARG A 106 3.80 13.60 -18.09
N ILE A 107 3.00 14.25 -17.24
CA ILE A 107 3.51 15.02 -16.11
C ILE A 107 3.92 14.05 -15.01
N ASP A 108 5.21 13.95 -14.69
CA ASP A 108 5.76 13.12 -13.63
C ASP A 108 5.23 11.67 -13.67
N THR A 109 5.35 11.02 -14.84
CA THR A 109 4.85 9.65 -15.09
C THR A 109 5.99 8.63 -15.27
N ALA A 110 7.25 9.02 -15.07
CA ALA A 110 8.40 8.15 -15.20
C ALA A 110 8.63 7.28 -13.94
N THR A 111 7.58 6.63 -13.47
CA THR A 111 7.57 5.82 -12.25
C THR A 111 6.66 4.59 -12.39
N HIS A 112 6.92 3.55 -11.58
CA HIS A 112 6.01 2.41 -11.46
C HIS A 112 4.74 2.74 -10.67
N ASP A 113 4.74 3.84 -9.89
CA ASP A 113 3.65 4.24 -9.00
C ASP A 113 2.37 4.68 -9.71
N LEU A 114 2.35 4.58 -11.04
CA LEU A 114 1.13 4.74 -11.82
C LEU A 114 0.00 3.80 -11.35
N GLY A 115 0.36 2.63 -10.78
CA GLY A 115 -0.61 1.74 -10.14
C GLY A 115 -1.29 2.39 -8.95
N PHE A 116 -0.55 2.91 -7.98
CA PHE A 116 -1.10 3.68 -6.86
C PHE A 116 -1.95 4.84 -7.36
N LEU A 117 -1.39 5.66 -8.27
CA LEU A 117 -2.01 6.88 -8.74
C LEU A 117 -3.36 6.64 -9.42
N TYR A 118 -3.48 5.62 -10.25
CA TYR A 118 -4.67 5.42 -11.08
C TYR A 118 -5.65 4.39 -10.52
N SER A 119 -5.21 3.46 -9.66
CA SER A 119 -6.13 2.55 -8.95
C SER A 119 -7.03 3.32 -7.98
N LEU A 120 -6.44 4.17 -7.15
CA LEU A 120 -7.18 4.88 -6.09
C LEU A 120 -7.95 6.12 -6.58
N SER A 121 -7.59 6.68 -7.73
CA SER A 121 -8.29 7.83 -8.31
C SER A 121 -9.29 7.42 -9.39
N CYS A 122 -8.79 6.82 -10.47
CA CYS A 122 -9.55 6.61 -11.70
C CYS A 122 -10.28 5.26 -11.73
N ILE A 123 -9.64 4.15 -11.32
CA ILE A 123 -10.31 2.85 -11.27
C ILE A 123 -11.40 2.87 -10.21
N SER A 124 -11.15 3.42 -9.02
CA SER A 124 -12.17 3.59 -7.99
C SER A 124 -13.35 4.41 -8.50
N ALA A 125 -13.10 5.55 -9.16
CA ALA A 125 -14.16 6.37 -9.75
C ALA A 125 -15.00 5.58 -10.77
N TRP A 126 -14.35 4.84 -11.67
CA TRP A 126 -15.05 4.02 -12.66
C TRP A 126 -15.87 2.90 -12.01
N ARG A 127 -15.27 2.15 -11.05
CA ARG A 127 -15.96 1.05 -10.35
C ARG A 127 -17.20 1.54 -9.59
N LEU A 128 -17.10 2.70 -8.95
CA LEU A 128 -18.14 3.22 -8.06
C LEU A 128 -19.21 4.04 -8.79
N THR A 129 -18.87 4.67 -9.92
CA THR A 129 -19.77 5.64 -10.59
C THR A 129 -20.01 5.34 -12.07
N GLY A 130 -19.25 4.42 -12.67
CA GLY A 130 -19.30 4.17 -14.12
C GLY A 130 -18.62 5.28 -14.94
N ASN A 131 -17.75 6.10 -14.36
CA ASN A 131 -17.10 7.21 -15.05
C ASN A 131 -16.14 6.72 -16.14
N GLU A 132 -16.58 6.78 -17.40
CA GLU A 132 -15.83 6.25 -18.54
C GLU A 132 -14.56 7.09 -18.85
N ALA A 133 -14.56 8.39 -18.59
CA ALA A 133 -13.36 9.23 -18.76
C ALA A 133 -12.25 8.81 -17.78
N ALA A 134 -12.62 8.50 -16.53
CA ALA A 134 -11.68 7.95 -15.55
C ALA A 134 -11.15 6.58 -16.00
N ARG A 135 -12.02 5.70 -16.55
CA ARG A 135 -11.59 4.41 -17.11
C ARG A 135 -10.56 4.59 -18.23
N GLN A 136 -10.76 5.52 -19.15
CA GLN A 136 -9.81 5.79 -20.23
C GLN A 136 -8.47 6.32 -19.70
N SER A 137 -8.50 7.18 -18.68
CA SER A 137 -7.27 7.66 -18.03
C SER A 137 -6.48 6.53 -17.37
N ALA A 138 -7.14 5.58 -16.72
CA ALA A 138 -6.51 4.42 -16.10
C ALA A 138 -5.91 3.46 -17.15
N LEU A 139 -6.60 3.24 -18.29
CA LEU A 139 -6.06 2.45 -19.40
C LEU A 139 -4.81 3.10 -20.01
N LEU A 140 -4.81 4.42 -20.17
CA LEU A 140 -3.63 5.14 -20.63
C LEU A 140 -2.47 5.05 -19.62
N ALA A 141 -2.78 5.06 -18.32
CA ALA A 141 -1.77 4.84 -17.28
C ALA A 141 -1.17 3.43 -17.33
N ALA A 142 -1.97 2.41 -17.60
CA ALA A 142 -1.48 1.05 -17.80
C ALA A 142 -0.52 0.97 -19.00
N GLU A 143 -0.84 1.62 -20.13
CA GLU A 143 0.07 1.72 -21.28
C GLU A 143 1.39 2.40 -20.91
N ARG A 144 1.35 3.49 -20.12
CA ARG A 144 2.56 4.16 -19.64
C ARG A 144 3.39 3.29 -18.72
N LEU A 145 2.73 2.52 -17.86
CA LEU A 145 3.43 1.58 -16.97
C LEU A 145 4.11 0.46 -17.78
N MET A 146 3.49 -0.02 -18.86
CA MET A 146 4.09 -1.01 -19.78
C MET A 146 5.36 -0.48 -20.47
N GLU A 147 5.51 0.82 -20.70
CA GLU A 147 6.74 1.40 -21.24
C GLU A 147 7.97 1.15 -20.34
N ARG A 148 7.74 0.88 -19.05
CA ARG A 148 8.78 0.57 -18.06
C ARG A 148 9.06 -0.92 -17.89
N PHE A 149 8.31 -1.78 -18.57
CA PHE A 149 8.52 -3.22 -18.51
C PHE A 149 9.69 -3.64 -19.41
N ASN A 150 10.70 -4.27 -18.82
CA ASN A 150 11.80 -4.89 -19.54
C ASN A 150 11.51 -6.39 -19.74
N PRO A 151 11.33 -6.88 -20.97
CA PRO A 151 10.96 -8.29 -21.24
C PRO A 151 12.10 -9.27 -20.96
N THR A 152 13.37 -8.84 -21.03
CA THR A 152 14.53 -9.69 -20.75
C THR A 152 14.68 -9.93 -19.26
N ALA A 153 14.69 -8.85 -18.47
CA ALA A 153 14.76 -8.92 -17.01
C ALA A 153 13.42 -9.30 -16.37
N LYS A 154 12.30 -9.22 -17.12
CA LYS A 154 10.94 -9.51 -16.67
C LYS A 154 10.50 -8.64 -15.49
N ILE A 155 10.91 -7.39 -15.47
CA ILE A 155 10.60 -6.43 -14.41
C ILE A 155 10.00 -5.15 -14.98
N ILE A 156 9.25 -4.45 -14.13
CA ILE A 156 8.89 -3.05 -14.32
C ILE A 156 9.89 -2.22 -13.53
N GLN A 157 10.64 -1.37 -14.23
CA GLN A 157 11.62 -0.50 -13.56
C GLN A 157 10.89 0.56 -12.72
N ALA A 158 11.30 0.71 -11.46
CA ALA A 158 10.61 1.55 -10.48
C ALA A 158 10.63 3.03 -10.86
N TRP A 159 11.75 3.69 -10.71
CA TRP A 159 12.00 5.07 -11.12
C TRP A 159 13.33 5.17 -11.87
N GLY A 160 13.69 6.38 -12.29
CA GLY A 160 14.94 6.68 -12.96
C GLY A 160 14.86 6.51 -14.47
N ASP A 161 15.90 6.97 -15.15
CA ASP A 161 16.04 6.89 -16.59
C ASP A 161 16.25 5.43 -17.02
N LEU A 162 15.45 4.98 -17.98
CA LEU A 162 15.56 3.62 -18.56
C LEU A 162 16.87 3.40 -19.33
N ASN A 163 17.55 4.47 -19.74
CA ASN A 163 18.79 4.43 -20.50
C ASN A 163 20.05 4.67 -19.64
N ASP A 164 19.88 5.03 -18.35
CA ASP A 164 20.99 5.24 -17.44
C ASP A 164 21.48 3.91 -16.84
N PRO A 165 22.70 3.45 -17.14
CA PRO A 165 23.22 2.17 -16.65
C PRO A 165 23.24 2.04 -15.13
N GLU A 166 23.31 3.15 -14.38
CA GLU A 166 23.30 3.14 -12.90
C GLU A 166 21.90 2.96 -12.33
N GLN A 167 20.86 3.32 -13.11
CA GLN A 167 19.47 3.26 -12.69
C GLN A 167 18.70 2.07 -13.29
N GLN A 168 19.23 1.51 -14.38
CA GLN A 168 18.60 0.39 -15.07
C GLN A 168 18.41 -0.84 -14.19
N GLY A 169 17.31 -1.55 -14.43
CA GLY A 169 17.03 -2.84 -13.81
C GLY A 169 16.55 -2.76 -12.37
N ARG A 170 16.27 -1.57 -11.83
CA ARG A 170 15.76 -1.38 -10.46
C ARG A 170 14.32 -1.84 -10.35
N MET A 171 14.07 -2.86 -9.54
CA MET A 171 12.74 -3.21 -9.07
C MET A 171 12.63 -2.99 -7.56
N ILE A 172 11.43 -2.69 -7.08
CA ILE A 172 11.14 -2.35 -5.68
C ILE A 172 9.93 -3.14 -5.22
N ILE A 173 9.93 -3.52 -3.93
CA ILE A 173 8.87 -4.36 -3.34
C ILE A 173 7.47 -3.76 -3.49
N ASP A 174 7.32 -2.45 -3.40
CA ASP A 174 6.06 -1.72 -3.53
C ASP A 174 5.44 -1.79 -4.94
N CYS A 175 6.21 -2.17 -5.97
CA CYS A 175 5.65 -2.44 -7.29
C CYS A 175 4.54 -3.50 -7.26
N ASN A 176 4.58 -4.45 -6.31
CA ASN A 176 3.51 -5.43 -6.14
C ASN A 176 2.14 -4.80 -5.87
N MET A 177 2.09 -3.60 -5.29
CA MET A 177 0.85 -2.82 -5.10
C MET A 177 0.45 -2.06 -6.38
N ASN A 178 1.35 -1.94 -7.35
CA ASN A 178 1.11 -1.24 -8.62
C ASN A 178 0.66 -2.18 -9.74
N LEU A 179 0.92 -3.49 -9.61
CA LEU A 179 0.56 -4.51 -10.59
C LEU A 179 -0.95 -4.64 -10.86
N PRO A 180 -1.85 -4.41 -9.88
CA PRO A 180 -3.29 -4.47 -10.10
C PRO A 180 -3.78 -3.59 -11.26
N LEU A 181 -3.17 -2.43 -11.51
CA LEU A 181 -3.48 -1.61 -12.68
C LEU A 181 -3.34 -2.40 -13.99
N LEU A 182 -2.30 -3.21 -14.12
CA LEU A 182 -2.06 -4.02 -15.32
C LEU A 182 -3.02 -5.21 -15.40
N TYR A 183 -3.28 -5.90 -14.29
CA TYR A 183 -4.28 -6.98 -14.28
C TYR A 183 -5.66 -6.43 -14.66
N TRP A 184 -6.07 -5.32 -14.08
CA TRP A 184 -7.30 -4.64 -14.41
C TRP A 184 -7.36 -4.22 -15.90
N ALA A 185 -6.28 -3.66 -16.44
CA ALA A 185 -6.22 -3.28 -17.86
C ALA A 185 -6.38 -4.49 -18.79
N SER A 186 -5.79 -5.64 -18.42
CA SER A 186 -5.98 -6.89 -19.15
C SER A 186 -7.44 -7.35 -19.16
N GLU A 187 -8.11 -7.28 -18.01
CA GLU A 187 -9.54 -7.60 -17.87
C GLU A 187 -10.43 -6.65 -18.70
N GLN A 188 -10.10 -5.35 -18.74
CA GLN A 188 -10.88 -4.35 -19.45
C GLN A 188 -10.74 -4.40 -20.97
N THR A 189 -9.58 -4.79 -21.45
CA THR A 189 -9.24 -4.75 -22.89
C THR A 189 -9.24 -6.12 -23.55
N GLY A 190 -9.11 -7.20 -22.78
CA GLY A 190 -8.83 -8.54 -23.28
C GLY A 190 -7.40 -8.74 -23.77
N ASP A 191 -6.53 -7.73 -23.62
CA ASP A 191 -5.11 -7.84 -24.01
C ASP A 191 -4.29 -8.52 -22.90
N PRO A 192 -3.75 -9.72 -23.15
CA PRO A 192 -3.02 -10.47 -22.13
C PRO A 192 -1.63 -9.87 -21.79
N ARG A 193 -1.09 -8.95 -22.61
CA ARG A 193 0.26 -8.37 -22.38
C ARG A 193 0.39 -7.75 -21.00
N TYR A 194 -0.65 -7.07 -20.54
CA TYR A 194 -0.65 -6.40 -19.23
C TYR A 194 -0.53 -7.41 -18.08
N ALA A 195 -1.41 -8.42 -18.04
CA ALA A 195 -1.37 -9.45 -17.00
C ALA A 195 -0.08 -10.29 -17.06
N GLN A 196 0.44 -10.56 -18.26
CA GLN A 196 1.72 -11.27 -18.44
C GLN A 196 2.89 -10.48 -17.85
N ALA A 197 2.97 -9.16 -18.09
CA ALA A 197 4.00 -8.31 -17.53
C ALA A 197 3.90 -8.23 -16.01
N ALA A 198 2.69 -8.05 -15.45
CA ALA A 198 2.45 -8.05 -14.03
C ALA A 198 2.85 -9.36 -13.35
N THR A 199 2.43 -10.51 -13.92
CA THR A 199 2.78 -11.84 -13.40
C THR A 199 4.28 -12.11 -13.46
N ALA A 200 4.93 -11.70 -14.56
CA ALA A 200 6.37 -11.83 -14.69
C ALA A 200 7.13 -11.03 -13.63
N HIS A 201 6.71 -9.77 -13.38
CA HIS A 201 7.30 -8.93 -12.35
C HIS A 201 7.09 -9.50 -10.95
N ALA A 202 5.87 -9.95 -10.61
CA ALA A 202 5.57 -10.57 -9.32
C ALA A 202 6.46 -11.80 -9.06
N GLY A 203 6.70 -12.62 -10.11
CA GLY A 203 7.63 -13.75 -10.03
C GLY A 203 9.07 -13.34 -9.77
N GLN A 204 9.55 -12.25 -10.38
CA GLN A 204 10.89 -11.73 -10.12
C GLN A 204 11.01 -11.16 -8.69
N ALA A 205 10.00 -10.43 -8.23
CA ALA A 205 9.96 -9.93 -6.85
C ALA A 205 9.99 -11.08 -5.85
N ALA A 206 9.21 -12.13 -6.07
CA ALA A 206 9.20 -13.35 -5.23
C ALA A 206 10.56 -14.04 -5.19
N ASN A 207 11.28 -14.10 -6.31
CA ASN A 207 12.55 -14.82 -6.40
C ASN A 207 13.74 -14.02 -5.84
N TYR A 208 13.75 -12.69 -5.96
CA TYR A 208 14.95 -11.90 -5.71
C TYR A 208 14.78 -10.85 -4.62
N ILE A 209 13.60 -10.22 -4.47
CA ILE A 209 13.36 -9.27 -3.38
C ILE A 209 13.11 -9.99 -2.07
N VAL A 210 12.37 -11.10 -2.07
CA VAL A 210 12.15 -11.89 -0.86
C VAL A 210 13.40 -12.69 -0.53
N ARG A 211 13.90 -12.59 0.71
CA ARG A 211 15.03 -13.37 1.21
C ARG A 211 14.58 -14.77 1.69
N GLU A 212 15.53 -15.65 1.96
CA GLU A 212 15.24 -17.01 2.44
C GLU A 212 14.54 -17.04 3.80
N ASP A 213 14.82 -16.06 4.65
CA ASP A 213 14.22 -15.91 5.99
C ASP A 213 12.85 -15.19 5.97
N ALA A 214 12.27 -14.99 4.79
CA ALA A 214 11.02 -14.26 4.57
C ALA A 214 11.10 -12.75 4.86
N SER A 215 12.27 -12.17 5.09
CA SER A 215 12.45 -10.72 5.04
C SER A 215 12.53 -10.23 3.59
N THR A 216 12.39 -8.92 3.37
CA THR A 216 12.48 -8.35 2.03
C THR A 216 13.64 -7.35 1.92
N TYR A 217 14.29 -7.34 0.75
CA TYR A 217 14.99 -6.16 0.31
C TYR A 217 13.99 -5.05 0.00
N HIS A 218 14.39 -3.80 0.15
CA HIS A 218 13.62 -2.69 -0.40
C HIS A 218 13.71 -2.70 -1.92
N THR A 219 14.92 -2.75 -2.45
CA THR A 219 15.26 -2.61 -3.87
C THR A 219 16.11 -3.80 -4.31
N TYR A 220 15.90 -4.26 -5.54
CA TYR A 220 16.75 -5.26 -6.18
C TYR A 220 17.05 -4.87 -7.63
N TYR A 221 18.25 -5.16 -8.09
CA TYR A 221 18.69 -4.82 -9.44
C TYR A 221 18.87 -6.05 -10.29
N MET A 222 18.34 -5.99 -11.51
CA MET A 222 18.50 -7.00 -12.55
C MET A 222 19.36 -6.43 -13.69
N ASP A 223 20.10 -7.27 -14.39
CA ASP A 223 20.70 -6.89 -15.64
C ASP A 223 19.63 -6.86 -16.74
N VAL A 224 19.43 -5.71 -17.36
CA VAL A 224 18.36 -5.51 -18.35
C VAL A 224 18.66 -6.13 -19.71
N GLN A 225 19.90 -6.53 -19.97
CA GLN A 225 20.34 -7.16 -21.22
C GLN A 225 20.36 -8.68 -21.14
N THR A 226 20.79 -9.23 -19.99
CA THR A 226 20.92 -10.67 -19.78
C THR A 226 19.75 -11.26 -18.98
N GLY A 227 19.05 -10.46 -18.20
CA GLY A 227 18.02 -10.91 -17.27
C GLY A 227 18.57 -11.51 -15.97
N GLU A 228 19.88 -11.47 -15.76
CA GLU A 228 20.51 -12.03 -14.58
C GLU A 228 20.34 -11.15 -13.34
N PRO A 229 20.23 -11.73 -12.13
CA PRO A 229 20.16 -10.97 -10.89
C PRO A 229 21.52 -10.34 -10.57
N ARG A 230 21.51 -9.12 -10.02
CA ARG A 230 22.74 -8.40 -9.64
C ARG A 230 22.90 -8.33 -8.13
N PHE A 231 22.11 -7.50 -7.46
CA PHE A 231 22.19 -7.28 -6.00
C PHE A 231 20.93 -6.64 -5.45
N GLY A 232 20.68 -6.85 -4.15
CA GLY A 232 19.65 -6.15 -3.38
C GLY A 232 20.27 -5.11 -2.46
N ASN A 233 19.57 -4.00 -2.22
CA ASN A 233 19.94 -2.97 -1.27
C ASN A 233 18.69 -2.29 -0.67
N THR A 234 18.92 -1.22 0.10
CA THR A 234 17.84 -0.39 0.60
C THR A 234 17.98 1.06 0.13
N HIS A 235 16.85 1.74 0.00
CA HIS A 235 16.79 3.19 -0.19
C HIS A 235 16.22 3.88 1.05
N GLN A 236 15.22 3.25 1.70
CA GLN A 236 14.53 3.81 2.85
C GLN A 236 14.73 3.01 4.15
N GLY A 237 15.21 1.77 4.11
CA GLY A 237 15.46 0.93 5.28
C GLY A 237 16.73 1.34 6.05
N TYR A 238 16.91 0.72 7.21
CA TYR A 238 18.01 1.00 8.12
C TYR A 238 19.38 0.61 7.53
N SER A 239 19.44 -0.51 6.83
CA SER A 239 20.65 -0.98 6.12
C SER A 239 20.27 -1.90 4.96
N ASP A 240 21.21 -2.21 4.07
CA ASP A 240 21.00 -3.13 2.95
C ASP A 240 20.62 -4.55 3.39
N THR A 241 20.95 -4.93 4.62
CA THR A 241 20.63 -6.24 5.20
C THR A 241 19.45 -6.23 6.17
N SER A 242 18.92 -5.05 6.52
CA SER A 242 17.75 -4.92 7.38
C SER A 242 16.44 -5.19 6.62
N CYS A 243 15.32 -5.04 7.28
CA CYS A 243 14.01 -5.22 6.70
C CYS A 243 13.13 -4.00 6.98
N TRP A 244 13.04 -3.11 6.00
CA TRP A 244 12.19 -1.93 6.04
C TRP A 244 10.71 -2.33 6.22
N SER A 245 10.08 -1.88 7.30
CA SER A 245 8.77 -2.38 7.73
C SER A 245 7.67 -2.14 6.71
N ARG A 246 7.65 -0.96 6.08
CA ARG A 246 6.66 -0.65 5.04
C ARG A 246 6.89 -1.50 3.79
N GLY A 247 8.13 -1.78 3.43
CA GLY A 247 8.44 -2.70 2.33
C GLY A 247 7.93 -4.12 2.60
N GLN A 248 8.12 -4.63 3.82
CA GLN A 248 7.58 -5.92 4.22
C GLN A 248 6.05 -5.94 4.15
N ALA A 249 5.40 -4.87 4.62
CA ALA A 249 3.94 -4.73 4.55
C ALA A 249 3.43 -4.68 3.10
N TRP A 250 4.13 -3.98 2.19
CA TRP A 250 3.83 -4.00 0.76
C TRP A 250 3.91 -5.41 0.17
N GLY A 251 4.89 -6.21 0.60
CA GLY A 251 5.01 -7.60 0.18
C GLY A 251 3.85 -8.45 0.67
N ILE A 252 3.47 -8.35 1.95
CA ILE A 252 2.33 -9.08 2.53
C ILE A 252 1.07 -8.83 1.70
N TYR A 253 0.75 -7.58 1.42
CA TYR A 253 -0.48 -7.22 0.73
C TYR A 253 -0.39 -7.42 -0.79
N GLY A 254 0.68 -6.98 -1.43
CA GLY A 254 0.82 -6.97 -2.87
C GLY A 254 0.87 -8.36 -3.51
N PHE A 255 1.49 -9.35 -2.88
CA PHE A 255 1.43 -10.74 -3.38
C PHE A 255 0.01 -11.32 -3.35
N LEU A 256 -0.81 -10.95 -2.36
CA LEU A 256 -2.22 -11.36 -2.31
C LEU A 256 -3.05 -10.70 -3.43
N LEU A 257 -2.75 -9.45 -3.78
CA LEU A 257 -3.39 -8.81 -4.93
C LEU A 257 -3.06 -9.54 -6.23
N SER A 258 -1.80 -9.94 -6.42
CA SER A 258 -1.44 -10.79 -7.56
C SER A 258 -2.15 -12.15 -7.54
N TYR A 259 -2.31 -12.79 -6.35
CA TYR A 259 -3.10 -14.01 -6.21
C TYR A 259 -4.56 -13.85 -6.66
N GLN A 260 -5.19 -12.73 -6.31
CA GLN A 260 -6.60 -12.47 -6.67
C GLN A 260 -6.83 -12.52 -8.19
N HIS A 261 -5.87 -12.04 -8.97
CA HIS A 261 -5.96 -12.00 -10.43
C HIS A 261 -5.45 -13.27 -11.11
N THR A 262 -4.50 -13.98 -10.50
CA THR A 262 -3.83 -15.13 -11.13
C THR A 262 -4.28 -16.48 -10.60
N GLY A 263 -4.81 -16.54 -9.39
CA GLY A 263 -5.10 -17.78 -8.67
C GLY A 263 -3.84 -18.55 -8.22
N ASP A 264 -2.65 -17.95 -8.33
CA ASP A 264 -1.39 -18.60 -7.96
C ASP A 264 -1.25 -18.69 -6.44
N LYS A 265 -1.48 -19.87 -5.89
CA LYS A 265 -1.40 -20.15 -4.45
C LYS A 265 0.00 -19.97 -3.86
N GLN A 266 1.04 -19.96 -4.67
CA GLN A 266 2.39 -19.67 -4.18
C GLN A 266 2.49 -18.24 -3.64
N MET A 267 1.74 -17.30 -4.20
CA MET A 267 1.67 -15.91 -3.71
C MET A 267 1.02 -15.84 -2.32
N VAL A 268 0.04 -16.70 -2.02
CA VAL A 268 -0.57 -16.80 -0.67
C VAL A 268 0.44 -17.32 0.35
N GLU A 269 1.16 -18.39 0.03
CA GLU A 269 2.17 -18.97 0.94
C GLU A 269 3.34 -18.00 1.15
N LEU A 270 3.73 -17.26 0.12
CA LEU A 270 4.75 -16.23 0.23
C LEU A 270 4.29 -15.09 1.16
N SER A 271 3.09 -14.56 0.93
CA SER A 271 2.49 -13.56 1.82
C SER A 271 2.41 -14.04 3.27
N ARG A 272 2.04 -15.31 3.48
CA ARG A 272 2.02 -15.95 4.81
C ARG A 272 3.40 -15.90 5.46
N SER A 273 4.45 -16.29 4.75
CA SER A 273 5.82 -16.28 5.27
C SER A 273 6.28 -14.87 5.65
N LEU A 274 5.98 -13.89 4.79
CA LEU A 274 6.28 -12.48 5.05
C LEU A 274 5.51 -11.96 6.27
N ALA A 275 4.24 -12.37 6.43
CA ALA A 275 3.41 -12.01 7.57
C ALA A 275 3.98 -12.56 8.88
N HIS A 276 4.46 -13.81 8.91
CA HIS A 276 5.10 -14.39 10.09
C HIS A 276 6.33 -13.59 10.50
N TYR A 277 7.19 -13.25 9.54
CA TYR A 277 8.38 -12.43 9.80
C TYR A 277 8.01 -11.07 10.41
N PHE A 278 7.00 -10.39 9.85
CA PHE A 278 6.50 -9.10 10.33
C PHE A 278 5.91 -9.21 11.74
N LEU A 279 4.98 -10.15 11.96
CA LEU A 279 4.24 -10.31 13.22
C LEU A 279 5.14 -10.70 14.40
N ASN A 280 6.17 -11.51 14.15
CA ASN A 280 7.14 -11.89 15.18
C ASN A 280 8.03 -10.72 15.64
N ARG A 281 8.05 -9.60 14.88
CA ARG A 281 8.86 -8.40 15.17
C ARG A 281 8.02 -7.18 15.57
N LEU A 282 6.77 -7.40 15.96
CA LEU A 282 5.94 -6.34 16.52
C LEU A 282 6.27 -6.12 18.01
N PRO A 283 6.38 -4.84 18.44
CA PRO A 283 6.42 -4.45 19.84
C PRO A 283 5.11 -4.78 20.59
N GLU A 284 5.06 -4.45 21.89
CA GLU A 284 3.89 -4.73 22.75
C GLU A 284 2.60 -4.04 22.31
N ASP A 285 2.73 -2.87 21.69
CA ASP A 285 1.61 -2.09 21.16
C ASP A 285 1.14 -2.53 19.76
N ASP A 286 1.69 -3.61 19.24
CA ASP A 286 1.38 -4.19 17.92
C ASP A 286 1.58 -3.23 16.72
N VAL A 287 2.32 -2.12 16.90
CA VAL A 287 2.72 -1.20 15.83
C VAL A 287 4.22 -1.27 15.61
N CYS A 288 4.65 -1.60 14.38
CA CYS A 288 6.05 -1.83 14.06
C CYS A 288 6.92 -0.57 14.16
N HIS A 289 8.21 -0.76 14.43
CA HIS A 289 9.21 0.27 14.16
C HIS A 289 9.34 0.48 12.63
N TRP A 290 9.94 1.58 12.20
CA TRP A 290 10.13 1.90 10.79
C TRP A 290 11.04 0.88 10.03
N ASP A 291 11.82 0.10 10.76
CA ASP A 291 12.55 -1.07 10.27
C ASP A 291 12.44 -2.21 11.29
N LEU A 292 12.16 -3.41 10.82
CA LEU A 292 11.90 -4.59 11.68
C LEU A 292 13.16 -5.09 12.40
N ALA A 293 14.35 -4.69 11.95
CA ALA A 293 15.60 -4.99 12.64
C ALA A 293 15.76 -4.20 13.95
N LEU A 294 14.92 -3.20 14.21
CA LEU A 294 15.00 -2.30 15.36
C LEU A 294 14.13 -2.72 16.55
N LEU A 295 13.58 -3.94 16.54
CA LEU A 295 12.83 -4.47 17.67
C LEU A 295 13.69 -4.45 18.95
N GLY A 296 13.09 -3.96 20.05
CA GLY A 296 13.77 -3.84 21.35
C GLY A 296 14.62 -2.56 21.49
N THR A 297 14.50 -1.61 20.58
CA THR A 297 15.11 -0.28 20.66
C THR A 297 14.05 0.80 20.89
N ASP A 298 14.50 2.06 21.11
CA ASP A 298 13.63 3.24 21.20
C ASP A 298 13.36 3.88 19.84
N ALA A 299 13.53 3.13 18.74
CA ALA A 299 13.29 3.64 17.40
C ALA A 299 11.81 4.03 17.20
N VAL A 300 11.58 5.05 16.36
CA VAL A 300 10.23 5.52 16.05
C VAL A 300 9.39 4.43 15.39
N ARG A 301 8.07 4.51 15.59
CA ARG A 301 7.09 3.64 14.96
C ARG A 301 6.86 4.05 13.51
N ASP A 302 6.35 3.12 12.72
CA ASP A 302 5.72 3.43 11.43
C ASP A 302 4.27 2.90 11.41
N SER A 303 3.36 3.74 11.86
CA SER A 303 1.93 3.43 11.91
C SER A 303 1.36 3.13 10.51
N SER A 304 1.93 3.73 9.46
CA SER A 304 1.52 3.49 8.08
C SER A 304 1.84 2.05 7.63
N ALA A 305 3.01 1.53 8.00
CA ALA A 305 3.38 0.15 7.72
C ALA A 305 2.47 -0.84 8.46
N ALA A 306 2.09 -0.53 9.70
CA ALA A 306 1.15 -1.35 10.47
C ALA A 306 -0.26 -1.38 9.83
N ALA A 307 -0.77 -0.23 9.35
CA ALA A 307 -2.05 -0.14 8.66
C ALA A 307 -2.07 -0.97 7.36
N ILE A 308 -1.01 -0.88 6.55
CA ILE A 308 -0.84 -1.66 5.32
C ILE A 308 -0.80 -3.16 5.64
N ALA A 309 -0.01 -3.56 6.64
CA ALA A 309 0.11 -4.96 7.05
C ALA A 309 -1.23 -5.51 7.55
N ALA A 310 -1.99 -4.75 8.33
CA ALA A 310 -3.32 -5.15 8.80
C ALA A 310 -4.30 -5.35 7.64
N CYS A 311 -4.30 -4.48 6.63
CA CYS A 311 -5.07 -4.68 5.39
C CYS A 311 -4.66 -5.97 4.67
N GLY A 312 -3.35 -6.22 4.57
CA GLY A 312 -2.80 -7.44 3.99
C GLY A 312 -3.18 -8.70 4.78
N LEU A 313 -3.16 -8.66 6.12
CA LEU A 313 -3.58 -9.77 6.97
C LEU A 313 -5.07 -10.11 6.78
N LEU A 314 -5.94 -9.11 6.69
CA LEU A 314 -7.36 -9.33 6.40
C LEU A 314 -7.57 -9.93 5.00
N GLU A 315 -6.73 -9.57 4.04
CA GLU A 315 -6.76 -10.19 2.71
C GLU A 315 -6.24 -11.63 2.74
N LEU A 316 -5.20 -11.90 3.53
CA LEU A 316 -4.69 -13.25 3.77
C LEU A 316 -5.77 -14.15 4.40
N VAL A 317 -6.51 -13.65 5.39
CA VAL A 317 -7.65 -14.35 6.00
C VAL A 317 -8.69 -14.76 4.96
N LYS A 318 -8.99 -13.89 3.98
CA LYS A 318 -9.93 -14.22 2.88
C LYS A 318 -9.39 -15.28 1.94
N ALA A 319 -8.08 -15.25 1.65
CA ALA A 319 -7.44 -16.18 0.72
C ALA A 319 -7.27 -17.60 1.30
N LEU A 320 -7.23 -17.74 2.63
CA LEU A 320 -6.99 -19.01 3.32
C LEU A 320 -8.27 -19.85 3.45
N PRO A 321 -8.15 -21.20 3.44
CA PRO A 321 -9.25 -22.07 3.79
C PRO A 321 -9.82 -21.77 5.18
N THR A 322 -11.12 -21.97 5.38
CA THR A 322 -11.77 -21.72 6.68
C THR A 322 -11.17 -22.51 7.83
N LEU A 323 -10.63 -23.69 7.54
CA LEU A 323 -10.01 -24.59 8.54
C LEU A 323 -8.48 -24.42 8.64
N ASP A 324 -7.91 -23.38 8.04
CA ASP A 324 -6.48 -23.09 8.19
C ASP A 324 -6.14 -22.78 9.65
N ALA A 325 -5.13 -23.46 10.19
CA ALA A 325 -4.79 -23.42 11.62
C ALA A 325 -4.41 -22.00 12.10
N ASN A 326 -3.87 -21.16 11.22
CA ASN A 326 -3.41 -19.81 11.57
C ASN A 326 -4.40 -18.70 11.18
N ARG A 327 -5.53 -19.05 10.56
CA ARG A 327 -6.51 -18.06 10.08
C ARG A 327 -7.01 -17.15 11.20
N ALA A 328 -7.38 -17.75 12.36
CA ALA A 328 -7.82 -16.97 13.52
C ALA A 328 -6.71 -16.10 14.11
N TYR A 329 -5.46 -16.54 14.04
CA TYR A 329 -4.31 -15.75 14.47
C TYR A 329 -4.14 -14.46 13.63
N TYR A 330 -4.22 -14.57 12.31
CA TYR A 330 -4.09 -13.39 11.44
C TYR A 330 -5.25 -12.42 11.62
N GLU A 331 -6.47 -12.92 11.81
CA GLU A 331 -7.65 -12.09 12.11
C GLU A 331 -7.48 -11.34 13.43
N GLU A 332 -7.07 -12.03 14.50
CA GLU A 332 -6.77 -11.44 15.82
C GLU A 332 -5.68 -10.36 15.71
N MET A 333 -4.58 -10.63 15.02
CA MET A 333 -3.50 -9.66 14.88
C MET A 333 -3.91 -8.43 14.07
N ALA A 334 -4.70 -8.60 13.01
CA ALA A 334 -5.24 -7.47 12.27
C ALA A 334 -6.15 -6.59 13.13
N LEU A 335 -6.97 -7.19 13.98
CA LEU A 335 -7.83 -6.48 14.94
C LEU A 335 -7.01 -5.75 16.02
N ARG A 336 -5.99 -6.38 16.58
CA ARG A 336 -5.11 -5.78 17.59
C ARG A 336 -4.38 -4.57 17.03
N ILE A 337 -3.82 -4.71 15.83
CA ILE A 337 -3.19 -3.58 15.13
C ILE A 337 -4.21 -2.45 14.90
N ALA A 338 -5.41 -2.77 14.40
CA ALA A 338 -6.46 -1.77 14.17
C ALA A 338 -6.88 -1.04 15.45
N LEU A 339 -7.03 -1.76 16.55
CA LEU A 339 -7.36 -1.18 17.85
C LEU A 339 -6.23 -0.28 18.38
N SER A 340 -4.99 -0.75 18.31
CA SER A 340 -3.84 0.05 18.72
C SER A 340 -3.71 1.33 17.88
N LEU A 341 -3.85 1.23 16.55
CA LEU A 341 -3.85 2.41 15.67
C LEU A 341 -4.97 3.39 16.02
N THR A 342 -6.17 2.89 16.34
CA THR A 342 -7.32 3.73 16.70
C THR A 342 -7.14 4.43 18.04
N ASP A 343 -6.59 3.73 19.04
CA ASP A 343 -6.49 4.21 20.41
C ASP A 343 -5.27 5.13 20.61
N ASN A 344 -4.16 4.84 19.95
CA ASN A 344 -2.88 5.47 20.26
C ASN A 344 -2.30 6.33 19.13
N TYR A 345 -2.78 6.15 17.89
CA TYR A 345 -2.18 6.77 16.69
C TYR A 345 -3.14 7.63 15.88
N LEU A 346 -4.45 7.41 15.99
CA LEU A 346 -5.44 8.23 15.29
C LEU A 346 -5.53 9.61 15.98
N ALA A 347 -5.29 10.67 15.23
CA ALA A 347 -5.35 12.05 15.71
C ALA A 347 -6.68 12.38 16.38
N HIS A 348 -6.65 13.03 17.52
CA HIS A 348 -7.83 13.57 18.19
C HIS A 348 -8.36 14.84 17.51
N ASP A 349 -9.59 15.23 17.81
CA ASP A 349 -10.23 16.41 17.20
C ASP A 349 -9.55 17.74 17.56
N ASP A 350 -8.91 17.79 18.72
CA ASP A 350 -8.16 18.94 19.28
C ASP A 350 -6.66 18.89 18.94
N ASP A 351 -6.17 17.79 18.36
CA ASP A 351 -4.79 17.73 17.86
C ASP A 351 -4.58 18.74 16.73
N PRO A 352 -3.47 19.50 16.75
CA PRO A 352 -3.21 20.54 15.77
C PRO A 352 -2.85 19.97 14.36
N THR A 353 -2.87 18.65 14.17
CA THR A 353 -2.53 18.03 12.89
C THR A 353 -3.72 17.99 11.93
N GLU A 354 -3.44 18.22 10.65
CA GLU A 354 -4.39 18.00 9.55
C GLU A 354 -4.47 16.52 9.11
N GLY A 355 -3.45 15.71 9.42
CA GLY A 355 -3.42 14.29 9.11
C GLY A 355 -4.29 13.44 10.04
N LEU A 356 -4.49 12.18 9.67
CA LEU A 356 -5.29 11.22 10.43
C LEU A 356 -4.42 10.33 11.31
N LEU A 357 -3.48 9.61 10.70
CA LEU A 357 -2.67 8.61 11.38
C LEU A 357 -1.28 9.16 11.68
N GLN A 358 -1.02 9.45 12.97
CA GLN A 358 0.23 10.01 13.46
C GLN A 358 1.32 8.93 13.58
N HIS A 359 2.57 9.35 13.74
CA HIS A 359 3.74 8.50 14.00
C HIS A 359 4.07 7.53 12.84
N SER A 360 3.93 8.01 11.61
CA SER A 360 4.45 7.34 10.41
C SER A 360 5.86 7.81 10.08
N VAL A 361 6.57 7.05 9.23
CA VAL A 361 7.89 7.43 8.74
C VAL A 361 7.91 7.32 7.21
N TYR A 362 8.14 8.46 6.53
CA TYR A 362 8.34 8.42 5.08
C TYR A 362 9.77 7.94 4.74
N HIS A 363 10.77 8.73 5.10
CA HIS A 363 12.17 8.41 4.77
C HIS A 363 13.12 8.85 5.88
N MET A 364 13.53 7.91 6.72
CA MET A 364 14.41 8.17 7.87
C MET A 364 15.75 8.78 7.46
N GLY A 365 16.39 8.24 6.42
CA GLY A 365 17.72 8.65 6.00
C GLY A 365 17.81 10.11 5.54
N SER A 366 16.73 10.68 4.99
CA SER A 366 16.67 12.10 4.61
C SER A 366 15.99 12.98 5.66
N GLY A 367 15.44 12.41 6.73
CA GLY A 367 14.65 13.14 7.73
C GLY A 367 13.26 13.58 7.23
N LYS A 368 12.82 13.14 6.03
CA LYS A 368 11.54 13.53 5.47
C LYS A 368 10.39 12.73 6.08
N GLY A 369 9.39 13.42 6.64
CA GLY A 369 8.18 12.79 7.20
C GLY A 369 8.47 11.78 8.30
N VAL A 370 9.46 12.07 9.16
CA VAL A 370 9.79 11.23 10.32
C VAL A 370 8.87 11.62 11.47
N ASP A 371 8.19 10.63 12.03
CA ASP A 371 7.25 10.82 13.15
C ASP A 371 6.10 11.79 12.79
N GLN A 372 5.60 11.72 11.56
CA GLN A 372 4.54 12.56 11.01
C GLN A 372 3.39 11.72 10.47
N CYS A 373 2.27 12.36 10.06
CA CYS A 373 1.27 11.71 9.24
C CYS A 373 1.79 11.58 7.80
N CYS A 374 1.53 10.44 7.16
CA CYS A 374 1.82 10.19 5.76
C CYS A 374 0.53 9.91 4.99
N SER A 375 0.41 10.40 3.75
CA SER A 375 -0.85 10.35 2.99
C SER A 375 -1.35 8.92 2.73
N TRP A 376 -0.43 7.98 2.53
CA TRP A 376 -0.76 6.55 2.43
C TRP A 376 -1.16 5.95 3.79
N GLY A 377 -0.56 6.39 4.90
CA GLY A 377 -0.95 5.97 6.25
C GLY A 377 -2.41 6.29 6.53
N ASP A 378 -2.82 7.53 6.21
CA ASP A 378 -4.20 7.98 6.32
C ASP A 378 -5.14 7.13 5.45
N TYR A 379 -4.75 6.86 4.19
CA TYR A 379 -5.55 6.04 3.28
C TYR A 379 -5.70 4.60 3.79
N PHE A 380 -4.61 3.92 4.15
CA PHE A 380 -4.67 2.52 4.57
C PHE A 380 -5.37 2.35 5.91
N TYR A 381 -5.34 3.36 6.78
CA TYR A 381 -6.18 3.35 7.98
C TYR A 381 -7.68 3.40 7.63
N LEU A 382 -8.10 4.25 6.68
CA LEU A 382 -9.49 4.25 6.20
C LEU A 382 -9.86 2.94 5.50
N GLU A 383 -8.96 2.38 4.71
CA GLU A 383 -9.18 1.07 4.09
C GLU A 383 -9.38 -0.02 5.14
N LEU A 384 -8.56 0.00 6.21
CA LEU A 384 -8.69 -0.92 7.34
C LEU A 384 -10.05 -0.76 8.04
N LEU A 385 -10.51 0.47 8.28
CA LEU A 385 -11.85 0.73 8.82
C LEU A 385 -12.94 0.17 7.90
N ALA A 386 -12.85 0.40 6.60
CA ALA A 386 -13.83 -0.11 5.63
C ALA A 386 -13.90 -1.64 5.66
N ARG A 387 -12.75 -2.31 5.70
CA ARG A 387 -12.65 -3.78 5.77
C ARG A 387 -13.24 -4.38 7.03
N LEU A 388 -13.13 -3.69 8.17
CA LEU A 388 -13.65 -4.17 9.46
C LEU A 388 -15.14 -3.87 9.66
N ARG A 389 -15.67 -2.82 9.02
CA ARG A 389 -17.06 -2.38 9.17
C ARG A 389 -18.02 -3.04 8.19
N GLN A 390 -17.57 -3.43 7.01
CA GLN A 390 -18.43 -3.91 5.94
C GLN A 390 -17.72 -4.93 5.03
N ILE A 391 -18.52 -5.67 4.26
CA ILE A 391 -17.95 -6.44 3.14
C ILE A 391 -17.50 -5.43 2.09
N TRP A 392 -16.19 -5.38 1.87
CA TRP A 392 -15.57 -4.41 0.98
C TRP A 392 -14.61 -5.08 0.00
N TYR A 393 -14.62 -4.61 -1.24
CA TYR A 393 -13.76 -5.07 -2.30
C TYR A 393 -12.73 -3.99 -2.62
N PRO A 394 -11.42 -4.31 -2.62
CA PRO A 394 -10.36 -3.35 -2.89
C PRO A 394 -10.51 -2.64 -4.23
N TYR A 395 -10.04 -1.42 -4.31
CA TYR A 395 -9.91 -0.68 -5.58
C TYR A 395 -8.76 -1.19 -6.45
N TRP A 396 -7.86 -1.93 -5.82
CA TRP A 396 -6.70 -2.54 -6.42
C TRP A 396 -7.07 -3.58 -7.50
#